data_676b8c8dc6dbe575f7bf3550610f68f4
#
_entry.id   676b8c8dc6dbe575f7bf3550610f68f4
#
_cell.length_a   1.000
_cell.length_b   1.000
_cell.length_c   1.000
_cell.angle_alpha   90.00
_cell.angle_beta   90.00
_cell.angle_gamma   90.00
#
_symmetry.space_group_name_H-M   'P 1'
#
loop_
_entity.id
_entity.type
_entity.pdbx_description
1 polymer ?
#
loop_
_entity_poly.entity_id
_entity_poly.type
_entity_poly.pdbx_seq_one_letter_code
_entity_poly.pdbx_strand_id
1 'polypeptide(L)'
;DPKNNNIIEPEALLLWFPAPNSYTGDDLAEFQVHGSNAVISALLKALSEQDNCRLAEPGEFTKVAFQNDKIDLLKAESIGDLIHAETELQRVQAIKLVQGNASNYYNDLREKLIKSLSYIEAKIDFAEDDLPEKVLKEVYKSIKVIHQDIKKILDDNKVGEKIRDGFKVSIIGEVNSGKSSLLNLLSKREVAIVSQEEGTTRDIIEAYLNIDGYPVILADTAGIRNAKDEVEKK
;
A
#
# COMPACT_ATOMS: atom_id res chain seq x y z
N ASP A 1 26.47 -3.15 23.89
CA ASP A 1 27.35 -2.80 22.78
C ASP A 1 28.64 -3.58 22.90
N PRO A 2 28.96 -4.49 21.98
CA PRO A 2 30.10 -5.39 22.08
C PRO A 2 31.46 -4.67 21.98
N LYS A 3 31.52 -3.46 21.45
CA LYS A 3 32.76 -2.70 21.25
C LYS A 3 33.17 -1.88 22.47
N ASN A 4 32.23 -1.40 23.26
CA ASN A 4 32.51 -0.48 24.36
C ASN A 4 31.89 -0.90 25.68
N ASN A 5 31.31 -2.10 25.77
CA ASN A 5 30.66 -2.66 26.96
C ASN A 5 29.54 -1.78 27.56
N ASN A 6 29.00 -0.81 26.79
CA ASN A 6 27.90 0.00 27.26
C ASN A 6 26.57 -0.76 27.15
N ILE A 7 25.77 -0.67 28.20
CA ILE A 7 24.41 -1.19 28.19
C ILE A 7 23.54 -0.25 27.32
N ILE A 8 23.00 -0.77 26.23
CA ILE A 8 22.08 -0.03 25.36
C ILE A 8 20.68 -0.04 25.98
N GLU A 9 20.27 -1.22 26.44
CA GLU A 9 18.96 -1.48 27.03
C GLU A 9 19.14 -2.54 28.12
N PRO A 10 18.66 -2.30 29.36
CA PRO A 10 18.87 -3.26 30.45
C PRO A 10 18.06 -4.55 30.28
N GLU A 11 16.90 -4.46 29.65
CA GLU A 11 15.99 -5.59 29.41
C GLU A 11 15.40 -5.46 28.02
N ALA A 12 15.67 -6.44 27.15
CA ALA A 12 15.10 -6.54 25.81
C ALA A 12 14.65 -7.97 25.53
N LEU A 13 13.58 -8.13 24.76
CA LEU A 13 13.16 -9.45 24.30
C LEU A 13 13.79 -9.71 22.92
N LEU A 14 14.53 -10.81 22.81
CA LEU A 14 15.05 -11.31 21.54
C LEU A 14 14.22 -12.49 21.09
N LEU A 15 13.61 -12.37 19.91
CA LEU A 15 12.89 -13.45 19.24
C LEU A 15 13.74 -13.95 18.07
N TRP A 16 13.81 -15.27 17.94
CA TRP A 16 14.50 -15.93 16.85
C TRP A 16 13.52 -16.74 16.01
N PHE A 17 13.51 -16.49 14.71
CA PHE A 17 12.67 -17.18 13.74
C PHE A 17 13.56 -17.90 12.71
N PRO A 18 13.77 -19.21 12.85
CA PRO A 18 14.57 -19.96 11.88
C PRO A 18 13.84 -20.10 10.54
N ALA A 19 14.61 -20.10 9.47
CA ALA A 19 14.10 -20.42 8.14
C ALA A 19 13.43 -21.81 8.10
N PRO A 20 12.35 -22.00 7.33
CA PRO A 20 11.63 -21.03 6.53
C PRO A 20 10.51 -20.31 7.29
N ASN A 21 10.42 -20.44 8.63
CA ASN A 21 9.29 -19.99 9.45
C ASN A 21 9.47 -18.55 9.98
N SER A 22 9.94 -17.66 9.11
CA SER A 22 10.08 -16.23 9.37
C SER A 22 9.25 -15.41 8.37
N TYR A 23 9.19 -14.09 8.58
CA TYR A 23 8.54 -13.18 7.65
C TYR A 23 9.20 -13.19 6.27
N THR A 24 10.53 -13.16 6.23
CA THR A 24 11.31 -13.14 4.99
C THR A 24 11.51 -14.53 4.36
N GLY A 25 11.33 -15.59 5.14
CA GLY A 25 11.70 -16.97 4.76
C GLY A 25 13.14 -17.33 5.09
N ASP A 26 13.99 -16.37 5.43
CA ASP A 26 15.34 -16.55 5.91
C ASP A 26 15.39 -16.56 7.45
N ASP A 27 16.54 -16.89 8.04
CA ASP A 27 16.74 -16.73 9.48
C ASP A 27 16.54 -15.27 9.90
N LEU A 28 15.69 -15.02 10.89
CA LEU A 28 15.34 -13.66 11.32
C LEU A 28 15.39 -13.53 12.84
N ALA A 29 16.00 -12.44 13.30
CA ALA A 29 15.98 -12.06 14.70
C ALA A 29 15.25 -10.73 14.89
N GLU A 30 14.38 -10.66 15.90
CA GLU A 30 13.69 -9.44 16.30
C GLU A 30 14.12 -9.01 17.70
N PHE A 31 14.51 -7.75 17.84
CA PHE A 31 14.81 -7.11 19.10
C PHE A 31 13.63 -6.22 19.51
N GLN A 32 12.93 -6.61 20.55
CA GLN A 32 11.86 -5.79 21.12
C GLN A 32 12.46 -4.96 22.26
N VAL A 33 12.60 -3.67 22.01
CA VAL A 33 13.22 -2.68 22.90
C VAL A 33 12.26 -1.52 23.17
N HIS A 34 12.59 -0.68 24.16
CA HIS A 34 11.81 0.56 24.35
C HIS A 34 11.93 1.48 23.14
N GLY A 35 10.80 2.09 22.75
CA GLY A 35 10.65 2.86 21.51
C GLY A 35 11.29 4.27 21.53
N SER A 36 12.30 4.53 22.36
CA SER A 36 13.00 5.80 22.34
C SER A 36 13.96 5.88 21.14
N ASN A 37 14.02 7.03 20.49
CA ASN A 37 14.94 7.24 19.36
C ASN A 37 16.41 6.99 19.75
N ALA A 38 16.78 7.25 20.99
CA ALA A 38 18.14 7.03 21.49
C ALA A 38 18.48 5.54 21.56
N VAL A 39 17.58 4.70 22.11
CA VAL A 39 17.76 3.24 22.20
C VAL A 39 17.81 2.62 20.81
N ILE A 40 16.85 2.98 19.94
CA ILE A 40 16.78 2.48 18.55
C ILE A 40 18.06 2.83 17.80
N SER A 41 18.50 4.09 17.86
CA SER A 41 19.72 4.55 17.18
C SER A 41 20.97 3.85 17.71
N ALA A 42 21.07 3.66 19.02
CA ALA A 42 22.21 2.96 19.63
C ALA A 42 22.25 1.48 19.22
N LEU A 43 21.09 0.82 19.19
CA LEU A 43 20.98 -0.59 18.75
C LEU A 43 21.35 -0.74 17.29
N LEU A 44 20.76 0.08 16.39
CA LEU A 44 21.06 0.06 14.96
C LEU A 44 22.55 0.32 14.69
N LYS A 45 23.15 1.27 15.42
CA LYS A 45 24.59 1.53 15.32
C LYS A 45 25.41 0.31 15.74
N ALA A 46 25.10 -0.30 16.88
CA ALA A 46 25.83 -1.47 17.36
C ALA A 46 25.71 -2.68 16.41
N LEU A 47 24.55 -2.87 15.78
CA LEU A 47 24.33 -3.91 14.78
C LEU A 47 25.08 -3.59 13.47
N SER A 48 25.02 -2.36 12.97
CA SER A 48 25.72 -1.96 11.74
C SER A 48 27.25 -2.00 11.83
N GLU A 49 27.80 -2.04 13.04
CA GLU A 49 29.23 -2.21 13.31
C GLU A 49 29.68 -3.66 13.34
N GLN A 50 28.75 -4.63 13.25
CA GLN A 50 29.09 -6.05 13.12
C GLN A 50 29.45 -6.38 11.67
N ASP A 51 30.35 -7.35 11.50
CA ASP A 51 30.73 -7.83 10.17
C ASP A 51 29.51 -8.36 9.43
N ASN A 52 29.39 -8.00 8.14
CA ASN A 52 28.30 -8.38 7.24
C ASN A 52 26.90 -7.84 7.62
N CYS A 53 26.82 -6.88 8.53
CA CYS A 53 25.58 -6.18 8.85
C CYS A 53 25.55 -4.78 8.23
N ARG A 54 24.39 -4.38 7.72
CA ARG A 54 24.10 -3.04 7.24
C ARG A 54 22.66 -2.66 7.55
N LEU A 55 22.36 -1.39 7.46
CA LEU A 55 20.96 -0.94 7.50
C LEU A 55 20.21 -1.44 6.26
N ALA A 56 18.99 -1.90 6.47
CA ALA A 56 18.10 -2.27 5.39
C ALA A 56 17.57 -1.02 4.68
N GLU A 57 17.35 -1.14 3.37
CA GLU A 57 16.62 -0.14 2.60
C GLU A 57 15.12 -0.16 2.93
N PRO A 58 14.39 0.95 2.74
CA PRO A 58 12.94 0.95 2.90
C PRO A 58 12.26 -0.15 2.07
N GLY A 59 11.43 -0.98 2.73
CA GLY A 59 10.73 -2.10 2.08
C GLY A 59 11.58 -3.35 1.81
N GLU A 60 12.86 -3.38 2.18
CA GLU A 60 13.76 -4.50 1.85
C GLU A 60 13.28 -5.84 2.44
N PHE A 61 12.79 -5.87 3.68
CA PHE A 61 12.24 -7.10 4.28
C PHE A 61 11.06 -7.65 3.48
N THR A 62 10.17 -6.78 3.02
CA THR A 62 9.02 -7.17 2.18
C THR A 62 9.48 -7.64 0.79
N LYS A 63 10.51 -7.00 0.22
CA LYS A 63 11.13 -7.43 -1.03
C LYS A 63 11.74 -8.84 -0.92
N VAL A 64 12.47 -9.12 0.16
CA VAL A 64 13.02 -10.46 0.41
C VAL A 64 11.91 -11.48 0.62
N ALA A 65 10.87 -11.15 1.37
CA ALA A 65 9.70 -12.02 1.55
C ALA A 65 9.02 -12.36 0.22
N PHE A 66 8.92 -11.40 -0.70
CA PHE A 66 8.40 -11.62 -2.05
C PHE A 66 9.34 -12.51 -2.88
N GLN A 67 10.65 -12.27 -2.85
CA GLN A 67 11.65 -13.07 -3.56
C GLN A 67 11.71 -14.54 -3.09
N ASN A 68 11.39 -14.76 -1.82
CA ASN A 68 11.34 -16.10 -1.21
C ASN A 68 9.91 -16.72 -1.26
N ASP A 69 9.03 -16.21 -2.12
CA ASP A 69 7.66 -16.71 -2.32
C ASP A 69 6.81 -16.79 -1.02
N LYS A 70 7.15 -15.99 0.01
CA LYS A 70 6.37 -15.91 1.26
C LYS A 70 5.10 -15.08 1.08
N ILE A 71 5.15 -14.11 0.22
CA ILE A 71 4.05 -13.22 -0.13
C ILE A 71 4.04 -12.99 -1.64
N ASP A 72 2.87 -12.73 -2.21
CA ASP A 72 2.73 -12.28 -3.59
C ASP A 72 2.86 -10.74 -3.69
N LEU A 73 2.91 -10.22 -4.93
CA LEU A 73 3.08 -8.79 -5.18
C LEU A 73 1.91 -7.97 -4.64
N LEU A 74 0.66 -8.46 -4.78
CA LEU A 74 -0.53 -7.78 -4.26
C LEU A 74 -0.49 -7.62 -2.75
N LYS A 75 -0.01 -8.65 -2.05
CA LYS A 75 0.16 -8.60 -0.61
C LYS A 75 1.28 -7.64 -0.20
N ALA A 76 2.39 -7.63 -0.96
CA ALA A 76 3.49 -6.68 -0.73
C ALA A 76 3.02 -5.22 -0.88
N GLU A 77 2.28 -4.90 -1.95
CA GLU A 77 1.68 -3.58 -2.16
C GLU A 77 0.67 -3.22 -1.07
N SER A 78 -0.17 -4.18 -0.68
CA SER A 78 -1.19 -3.97 0.36
C SER A 78 -0.60 -3.72 1.75
N ILE A 79 0.59 -4.27 2.05
CA ILE A 79 1.33 -3.94 3.27
C ILE A 79 1.77 -2.48 3.23
N GLY A 80 2.23 -1.99 2.08
CA GLY A 80 2.53 -0.58 1.87
C GLY A 80 1.30 0.32 2.08
N ASP A 81 0.17 -0.06 1.48
CA ASP A 81 -1.11 0.65 1.66
C ASP A 81 -1.55 0.67 3.14
N LEU A 82 -1.33 -0.43 3.88
CA LEU A 82 -1.66 -0.51 5.30
C LEU A 82 -0.79 0.42 6.16
N ILE A 83 0.50 0.53 5.83
CA ILE A 83 1.44 1.41 6.53
C ILE A 83 1.08 2.90 6.31
N HIS A 84 0.60 3.24 5.10
CA HIS A 84 0.23 4.61 4.73
C HIS A 84 -1.26 4.92 4.97
N ALA A 85 -2.03 3.98 5.51
CA ALA A 85 -3.45 4.19 5.76
C ALA A 85 -3.66 5.23 6.88
N GLU A 86 -4.33 6.34 6.56
CA GLU A 86 -4.64 7.44 7.47
C GLU A 86 -6.09 7.38 7.96
N THR A 87 -6.94 6.62 7.25
CA THR A 87 -8.36 6.50 7.59
C THR A 87 -8.76 5.04 7.84
N GLU A 88 -9.86 4.87 8.57
CA GLU A 88 -10.40 3.53 8.88
C GLU A 88 -10.78 2.76 7.62
N LEU A 89 -11.33 3.42 6.62
CA LEU A 89 -11.68 2.76 5.35
C LEU A 89 -10.45 2.28 4.58
N GLN A 90 -9.38 3.08 4.55
CA GLN A 90 -8.10 2.66 3.96
C GLN A 90 -7.52 1.46 4.70
N ARG A 91 -7.49 1.50 6.03
CA ARG A 91 -7.01 0.39 6.86
C ARG A 91 -7.79 -0.90 6.60
N VAL A 92 -9.11 -0.84 6.62
CA VAL A 92 -9.99 -2.01 6.39
C VAL A 92 -9.79 -2.57 4.98
N GLN A 93 -9.67 -1.70 3.97
CA GLN A 93 -9.42 -2.12 2.60
C GLN A 93 -8.05 -2.81 2.47
N ALA A 94 -6.98 -2.21 2.99
CA ALA A 94 -5.65 -2.78 2.96
C ALA A 94 -5.59 -4.14 3.66
N ILE A 95 -6.22 -4.30 4.83
CA ILE A 95 -6.30 -5.60 5.53
C ILE A 95 -6.98 -6.67 4.67
N LYS A 96 -8.10 -6.36 4.01
CA LYS A 96 -8.78 -7.31 3.11
C LYS A 96 -7.88 -7.78 1.98
N LEU A 97 -7.04 -6.89 1.44
CA LEU A 97 -6.08 -7.23 0.40
C LEU A 97 -4.92 -8.07 0.96
N VAL A 98 -4.35 -7.69 2.11
CA VAL A 98 -3.31 -8.48 2.81
C VAL A 98 -3.79 -9.90 3.14
N GLN A 99 -5.08 -10.08 3.46
CA GLN A 99 -5.69 -11.40 3.70
C GLN A 99 -5.85 -12.23 2.42
N GLY A 100 -5.51 -11.69 1.25
CA GLY A 100 -5.46 -12.42 -0.01
C GLY A 100 -6.78 -12.45 -0.80
N ASN A 101 -7.76 -11.61 -0.46
CA ASN A 101 -9.04 -11.61 -1.19
C ASN A 101 -8.87 -11.36 -2.69
N ALA A 102 -8.00 -10.41 -3.08
CA ALA A 102 -7.70 -10.13 -4.47
C ALA A 102 -6.84 -11.25 -5.10
N SER A 103 -5.81 -11.71 -4.39
CA SER A 103 -4.93 -12.78 -4.87
C SER A 103 -5.70 -14.07 -5.17
N ASN A 104 -6.62 -14.47 -4.29
CA ASN A 104 -7.47 -15.64 -4.49
C ASN A 104 -8.35 -15.50 -5.73
N TYR A 105 -8.92 -14.30 -5.94
CA TYR A 105 -9.74 -14.02 -7.12
C TYR A 105 -8.92 -14.11 -8.42
N TYR A 106 -7.74 -13.50 -8.48
CA TYR A 106 -6.89 -13.54 -9.65
C TYR A 106 -6.32 -14.95 -9.92
N ASN A 107 -6.01 -15.71 -8.88
CA ASN A 107 -5.61 -17.11 -9.01
C ASN A 107 -6.74 -17.97 -9.60
N ASP A 108 -7.99 -17.80 -9.18
CA ASP A 108 -9.14 -18.49 -9.76
C ASP A 108 -9.33 -18.15 -11.24
N LEU A 109 -9.20 -16.88 -11.62
CA LEU A 109 -9.21 -16.45 -13.02
C LEU A 109 -8.08 -17.10 -13.82
N ARG A 110 -6.86 -17.10 -13.27
CA ARG A 110 -5.69 -17.71 -13.89
C ARG A 110 -5.89 -19.21 -14.15
N GLU A 111 -6.38 -19.94 -13.17
CA GLU A 111 -6.66 -21.38 -13.32
C GLU A 111 -7.70 -21.65 -14.41
N LYS A 112 -8.77 -20.86 -14.45
CA LYS A 112 -9.80 -20.95 -15.52
C LYS A 112 -9.21 -20.66 -16.91
N LEU A 113 -8.31 -19.67 -17.02
CA LEU A 113 -7.64 -19.33 -18.27
C LEU A 113 -6.66 -20.43 -18.71
N ILE A 114 -5.82 -20.95 -17.80
CA ILE A 114 -4.89 -22.04 -18.08
C ILE A 114 -5.65 -23.28 -18.55
N LYS A 115 -6.74 -23.65 -17.87
CA LYS A 115 -7.58 -24.75 -18.27
C LYS A 115 -8.18 -24.55 -19.67
N SER A 116 -8.62 -23.34 -19.98
CA SER A 116 -9.15 -23.02 -21.31
C SER A 116 -8.07 -23.09 -22.38
N LEU A 117 -6.85 -22.61 -22.07
CA LEU A 117 -5.70 -22.66 -22.96
C LEU A 117 -5.30 -24.10 -23.25
N SER A 118 -5.18 -24.96 -22.21
CA SER A 118 -4.79 -26.35 -22.38
C SER A 118 -5.74 -27.13 -23.31
N TYR A 119 -7.03 -26.83 -23.29
CA TYR A 119 -7.99 -27.43 -24.22
C TYR A 119 -7.79 -26.96 -25.68
N ILE A 120 -7.41 -25.70 -25.88
CA ILE A 120 -7.12 -25.16 -27.21
C ILE A 120 -5.82 -25.77 -27.74
N GLU A 121 -4.77 -25.83 -26.93
CA GLU A 121 -3.49 -26.46 -27.29
C GLU A 121 -3.67 -27.93 -27.65
N ALA A 122 -4.42 -28.69 -26.84
CA ALA A 122 -4.74 -30.06 -27.13
C ALA A 122 -5.47 -30.21 -28.48
N LYS A 123 -6.36 -29.28 -28.86
CA LYS A 123 -7.03 -29.31 -30.16
C LYS A 123 -6.10 -28.99 -31.35
N ILE A 124 -5.06 -28.20 -31.10
CA ILE A 124 -4.04 -27.86 -32.13
C ILE A 124 -3.08 -29.05 -32.30
N ASP A 125 -2.60 -29.63 -31.20
CA ASP A 125 -1.60 -30.68 -31.19
C ASP A 125 -2.16 -32.03 -31.69
N PHE A 126 -3.43 -32.31 -31.39
CA PHE A 126 -4.15 -33.52 -31.76
C PHE A 126 -5.28 -33.21 -32.76
N ALA A 127 -4.94 -32.48 -33.82
CA ALA A 127 -5.92 -32.05 -34.84
C ALA A 127 -6.63 -33.21 -35.57
N GLU A 128 -5.97 -34.36 -35.66
CA GLU A 128 -6.52 -35.58 -36.29
C GLU A 128 -7.40 -36.41 -35.35
N ASP A 129 -7.29 -36.18 -34.03
CA ASP A 129 -8.15 -36.82 -33.04
C ASP A 129 -9.44 -36.04 -32.87
N ASP A 130 -10.58 -36.74 -32.93
CA ASP A 130 -11.92 -36.13 -32.75
C ASP A 130 -12.14 -35.71 -31.29
N LEU A 131 -11.50 -34.60 -30.89
CA LEU A 131 -11.86 -33.98 -29.63
C LEU A 131 -13.34 -33.54 -29.66
N PRO A 132 -14.15 -33.94 -28.68
CA PRO A 132 -15.58 -33.67 -28.72
C PRO A 132 -15.85 -32.14 -28.88
N GLU A 133 -16.74 -31.77 -29.81
CA GLU A 133 -17.18 -30.39 -30.00
C GLU A 133 -17.66 -29.70 -28.70
N LYS A 134 -18.08 -30.50 -27.71
CA LYS A 134 -18.47 -30.08 -26.40
C LYS A 134 -17.35 -29.33 -25.66
N VAL A 135 -16.09 -29.74 -25.88
CA VAL A 135 -14.92 -29.11 -25.23
C VAL A 135 -14.75 -27.66 -25.65
N LEU A 136 -14.84 -27.37 -26.95
CA LEU A 136 -14.77 -25.99 -27.45
C LEU A 136 -15.93 -25.13 -26.98
N LYS A 137 -17.14 -25.70 -26.86
CA LYS A 137 -18.29 -24.99 -26.29
C LYS A 137 -18.09 -24.66 -24.82
N GLU A 138 -17.45 -25.54 -24.04
CA GLU A 138 -17.11 -25.28 -22.63
C GLU A 138 -16.04 -24.20 -22.50
N VAL A 139 -15.01 -24.22 -23.35
CA VAL A 139 -14.01 -23.14 -23.42
C VAL A 139 -14.67 -21.79 -23.68
N TYR A 140 -15.51 -21.70 -24.73
CA TYR A 140 -16.21 -20.46 -25.06
C TYR A 140 -17.06 -19.96 -23.90
N LYS A 141 -17.78 -20.86 -23.22
CA LYS A 141 -18.57 -20.51 -22.03
C LYS A 141 -17.70 -19.99 -20.89
N SER A 142 -16.55 -20.65 -20.61
CA SER A 142 -15.61 -20.24 -19.59
C SER A 142 -15.07 -18.83 -19.85
N ILE A 143 -14.57 -18.58 -21.06
CA ILE A 143 -14.04 -17.26 -21.45
C ILE A 143 -15.12 -16.17 -21.36
N LYS A 144 -16.36 -16.47 -21.74
CA LYS A 144 -17.46 -15.51 -21.60
C LYS A 144 -17.75 -15.15 -20.14
N VAL A 145 -17.70 -16.12 -19.24
CA VAL A 145 -17.86 -15.88 -17.79
C VAL A 145 -16.72 -15.01 -17.27
N ILE A 146 -15.46 -15.37 -17.58
CA ILE A 146 -14.28 -14.60 -17.19
C ILE A 146 -14.38 -13.14 -17.67
N HIS A 147 -14.74 -12.95 -18.94
CA HIS A 147 -14.93 -11.61 -19.52
C HIS A 147 -15.99 -10.80 -18.75
N GLN A 148 -17.13 -11.43 -18.41
CA GLN A 148 -18.18 -10.76 -17.65
C GLN A 148 -17.76 -10.40 -16.23
N ASP A 149 -17.01 -11.27 -15.56
CA ASP A 149 -16.50 -11.04 -14.21
C ASP A 149 -15.48 -9.89 -14.18
N ILE A 150 -14.55 -9.87 -15.14
CA ILE A 150 -13.60 -8.75 -15.31
C ILE A 150 -14.33 -7.44 -15.58
N LYS A 151 -15.33 -7.47 -16.47
CA LYS A 151 -16.12 -6.28 -16.80
C LYS A 151 -16.83 -5.71 -15.57
N LYS A 152 -17.44 -6.55 -14.72
CA LYS A 152 -18.07 -6.10 -13.47
C LYS A 152 -17.11 -5.37 -12.55
N ILE A 153 -15.84 -5.85 -12.44
CA ILE A 153 -14.83 -5.20 -11.60
C ILE A 153 -14.42 -3.86 -12.19
N LEU A 154 -14.26 -3.77 -13.52
CA LEU A 154 -13.91 -2.51 -14.18
C LEU A 154 -15.04 -1.47 -14.12
N ASP A 155 -16.29 -1.92 -14.03
CA ASP A 155 -17.48 -1.06 -13.97
C ASP A 155 -17.82 -0.61 -12.51
N ASP A 156 -16.95 -0.85 -11.51
CA ASP A 156 -17.18 -0.52 -10.09
C ASP A 156 -17.04 0.97 -9.73
N ASN A 157 -16.93 1.86 -10.74
CA ASN A 157 -16.69 3.30 -10.59
C ASN A 157 -15.37 3.65 -9.85
N LYS A 158 -14.42 2.73 -9.83
CA LYS A 158 -13.09 2.91 -9.21
C LYS A 158 -13.16 3.26 -7.72
N VAL A 159 -14.11 2.67 -7.02
CA VAL A 159 -14.32 2.93 -5.58
C VAL A 159 -13.08 2.55 -4.79
N GLY A 160 -12.46 1.40 -5.10
CA GLY A 160 -11.24 0.94 -4.46
C GLY A 160 -10.07 1.92 -4.64
N GLU A 161 -9.86 2.43 -5.86
CA GLU A 161 -8.82 3.43 -6.14
C GLU A 161 -9.08 4.73 -5.36
N LYS A 162 -10.34 5.20 -5.32
CA LYS A 162 -10.70 6.42 -4.60
C LYS A 162 -10.52 6.31 -3.08
N ILE A 163 -10.74 5.15 -2.49
CA ILE A 163 -10.46 4.93 -1.07
C ILE A 163 -8.94 4.89 -0.84
N ARG A 164 -8.19 4.23 -1.72
CA ARG A 164 -6.73 4.16 -1.61
C ARG A 164 -6.08 5.54 -1.76
N ASP A 165 -6.38 6.22 -2.88
CA ASP A 165 -5.71 7.47 -3.28
C ASP A 165 -6.32 8.71 -2.62
N GLY A 166 -7.50 8.59 -2.04
CA GLY A 166 -8.28 9.71 -1.50
C GLY A 166 -9.16 10.42 -2.53
N PHE A 167 -10.23 11.02 -2.04
CA PHE A 167 -11.15 11.82 -2.84
C PHE A 167 -10.57 13.22 -3.02
N LYS A 168 -10.11 13.56 -4.22
CA LYS A 168 -9.57 14.88 -4.53
C LYS A 168 -10.72 15.90 -4.66
N VAL A 169 -10.72 16.90 -3.78
CA VAL A 169 -11.72 17.96 -3.73
C VAL A 169 -11.03 19.30 -3.87
N SER A 170 -11.47 20.11 -4.84
CA SER A 170 -10.94 21.47 -5.04
C SER A 170 -12.00 22.51 -4.64
N ILE A 171 -11.61 23.52 -3.84
CA ILE A 171 -12.49 24.61 -3.48
C ILE A 171 -12.32 25.72 -4.51
N ILE A 172 -13.36 26.01 -5.30
CA ILE A 172 -13.36 27.00 -6.38
C ILE A 172 -14.25 28.18 -6.00
N GLY A 173 -13.83 29.40 -6.32
CA GLY A 173 -14.63 30.61 -6.11
C GLY A 173 -13.81 31.89 -6.34
N GLU A 174 -14.50 33.05 -6.32
CA GLU A 174 -13.88 34.35 -6.50
C GLU A 174 -12.86 34.70 -5.39
N VAL A 175 -12.01 35.69 -5.63
CA VAL A 175 -11.10 36.23 -4.62
C VAL A 175 -11.91 36.76 -3.43
N ASN A 176 -11.47 36.46 -2.21
CA ASN A 176 -12.14 36.87 -0.95
C ASN A 176 -13.55 36.24 -0.72
N SER A 177 -13.91 35.16 -1.41
CA SER A 177 -15.18 34.47 -1.20
C SER A 177 -15.22 33.54 0.03
N GLY A 178 -14.20 33.55 0.89
CA GLY A 178 -14.16 32.74 2.11
C GLY A 178 -13.58 31.34 1.95
N LYS A 179 -12.95 31.01 0.81
CA LYS A 179 -12.34 29.69 0.56
C LYS A 179 -11.34 29.29 1.65
N SER A 180 -10.39 30.15 1.96
CA SER A 180 -9.37 29.90 3.00
C SER A 180 -10.00 29.77 4.39
N SER A 181 -11.07 30.49 4.67
CA SER A 181 -11.80 30.39 5.94
C SER A 181 -12.52 29.03 6.04
N LEU A 182 -13.13 28.56 4.94
CA LEU A 182 -13.76 27.24 4.88
C LEU A 182 -12.72 26.13 5.05
N LEU A 183 -11.60 26.25 4.33
CA LEU A 183 -10.51 25.28 4.40
C LEU A 183 -9.93 25.21 5.80
N ASN A 184 -9.67 26.34 6.44
CA ASN A 184 -9.21 26.41 7.82
C ASN A 184 -10.23 25.83 8.82
N LEU A 185 -11.51 25.99 8.55
CA LEU A 185 -12.57 25.42 9.39
C LEU A 185 -12.61 23.90 9.28
N LEU A 186 -12.50 23.37 8.07
CA LEU A 186 -12.44 21.93 7.80
C LEU A 186 -11.17 21.31 8.40
N SER A 187 -10.01 21.95 8.21
CA SER A 187 -8.72 21.48 8.74
C SER A 187 -8.62 21.52 10.27
N LYS A 188 -9.41 22.37 10.95
CA LYS A 188 -9.44 22.42 12.43
C LYS A 188 -10.37 21.39 13.07
N ARG A 189 -11.37 20.92 12.37
CA ARG A 189 -12.36 19.94 12.88
C ARG A 189 -11.90 18.50 12.70
N GLU A 190 -11.17 18.22 11.65
CA GLU A 190 -10.65 16.91 11.30
C GLU A 190 -9.12 16.95 11.42
N VAL A 191 -8.50 15.88 11.86
CA VAL A 191 -7.03 15.82 12.01
C VAL A 191 -6.41 15.95 10.61
N ALA A 192 -6.08 17.18 10.24
CA ALA A 192 -5.36 17.41 8.99
C ALA A 192 -3.90 17.05 9.19
N ILE A 193 -3.46 16.01 8.52
CA ILE A 193 -2.03 15.72 8.36
C ILE A 193 -1.57 16.57 7.18
N VAL A 194 -0.89 17.67 7.48
CA VAL A 194 -0.23 18.47 6.45
C VAL A 194 1.08 17.80 6.12
N SER A 195 1.15 17.04 5.05
CA SER A 195 2.43 16.56 4.54
C SER A 195 3.12 17.71 3.81
N GLN A 196 4.21 18.19 4.37
CA GLN A 196 5.18 19.03 3.65
C GLN A 196 6.16 18.06 2.97
N GLU A 197 5.91 17.68 1.72
CA GLU A 197 6.99 17.18 0.89
C GLU A 197 7.84 18.39 0.49
N GLU A 198 9.01 18.52 1.13
CA GLU A 198 10.03 19.49 0.77
C GLU A 198 10.64 19.08 -0.57
N GLY A 199 10.37 19.85 -1.62
CA GLY A 199 11.15 19.60 -2.85
C GLY A 199 10.83 20.35 -4.13
N THR A 200 9.68 21.02 -4.30
CA THR A 200 9.42 21.76 -5.55
C THR A 200 8.79 23.12 -5.31
N THR A 201 9.34 24.15 -5.95
CA THR A 201 9.09 25.59 -5.73
C THR A 201 7.75 26.10 -6.29
N ARG A 202 6.73 25.23 -6.48
CA ARG A 202 5.37 25.60 -6.94
C ARG A 202 4.28 24.64 -6.44
N ASP A 203 4.43 24.05 -5.27
CA ASP A 203 3.57 22.98 -4.85
C ASP A 203 2.23 23.47 -4.32
N ILE A 204 1.18 22.90 -4.89
CA ILE A 204 -0.19 22.90 -4.39
C ILE A 204 -0.11 22.30 -2.99
N ILE A 205 -0.45 23.07 -1.95
CA ILE A 205 -0.54 22.52 -0.60
C ILE A 205 -1.79 21.66 -0.56
N GLU A 206 -1.61 20.36 -0.41
CA GLU A 206 -2.69 19.40 -0.24
C GLU A 206 -2.93 19.21 1.28
N ALA A 207 -4.19 19.30 1.70
CA ALA A 207 -4.58 18.97 3.07
C ALA A 207 -5.33 17.63 3.06
N TYR A 208 -4.81 16.66 3.79
CA TYR A 208 -5.44 15.35 3.97
C TYR A 208 -6.44 15.43 5.12
N LEU A 209 -7.69 15.08 4.85
CA LEU A 209 -8.77 15.08 5.82
C LEU A 209 -9.37 13.70 5.95
N ASN A 210 -9.72 13.33 7.18
CA ASN A 210 -10.53 12.16 7.45
C ASN A 210 -11.99 12.62 7.67
N ILE A 211 -12.84 12.49 6.67
CA ILE A 211 -14.25 12.86 6.79
C ILE A 211 -15.07 11.59 6.98
N ASP A 212 -15.46 11.31 8.22
CA ASP A 212 -16.26 10.14 8.61
C ASP A 212 -15.65 8.81 8.09
N GLY A 213 -14.34 8.68 8.20
CA GLY A 213 -13.58 7.51 7.72
C GLY A 213 -13.15 7.57 6.26
N TYR A 214 -13.63 8.54 5.46
CA TYR A 214 -13.24 8.70 4.08
C TYR A 214 -11.99 9.58 3.93
N PRO A 215 -10.98 9.16 3.17
CA PRO A 215 -9.81 9.97 2.87
C PRO A 215 -10.17 11.06 1.87
N VAL A 216 -10.08 12.30 2.25
CA VAL A 216 -10.34 13.47 1.39
C VAL A 216 -9.09 14.31 1.26
N ILE A 217 -8.66 14.58 0.05
CA ILE A 217 -7.53 15.44 -0.27
C ILE A 217 -8.06 16.77 -0.77
N LEU A 218 -7.90 17.81 0.03
CA LEU A 218 -8.23 19.18 -0.39
C LEU A 218 -7.03 19.77 -1.14
N ALA A 219 -7.18 19.97 -2.44
CA ALA A 219 -6.22 20.68 -3.25
C ALA A 219 -6.57 22.18 -3.23
N ASP A 220 -5.71 23.02 -2.63
CA ASP A 220 -5.86 24.47 -2.73
C ASP A 220 -5.10 25.00 -3.95
N THR A 221 -5.82 25.63 -4.83
CA THR A 221 -5.24 26.25 -6.01
C THR A 221 -4.66 27.65 -5.73
N ALA A 222 -4.83 28.24 -4.53
CA ALA A 222 -4.37 29.62 -4.31
C ALA A 222 -4.25 30.11 -2.85
N GLY A 223 -4.40 29.34 -1.79
CA GLY A 223 -4.69 29.96 -0.51
C GLY A 223 -4.10 29.41 0.80
N ILE A 224 -3.32 28.34 0.82
CA ILE A 224 -2.61 27.96 2.04
C ILE A 224 -1.23 28.63 2.09
N ARG A 225 -1.15 29.90 1.81
CA ARG A 225 -0.02 30.74 2.21
C ARG A 225 -0.32 31.25 3.60
N ASN A 226 0.51 30.92 4.57
CA ASN A 226 0.59 31.70 5.79
C ASN A 226 0.72 33.16 5.36
N ALA A 227 -0.22 34.03 5.74
CA ALA A 227 -0.18 35.45 5.50
C ALA A 227 1.11 36.03 6.12
N LYS A 228 2.20 35.97 5.38
CA LYS A 228 3.49 36.57 5.73
C LYS A 228 3.64 37.96 5.13
N ASP A 229 2.76 38.37 4.22
CA ASP A 229 2.79 39.68 3.63
C ASP A 229 1.77 40.58 4.33
N GLU A 230 2.26 41.67 4.94
CA GLU A 230 1.49 42.70 5.65
C GLU A 230 0.40 43.40 4.80
N VAL A 231 0.37 43.13 3.48
CA VAL A 231 -0.59 43.71 2.54
C VAL A 231 -1.94 42.97 2.54
N GLU A 232 -2.01 41.76 3.02
CA GLU A 232 -3.27 40.98 3.13
C GLU A 232 -4.02 41.20 4.46
N LYS A 233 -3.52 42.05 5.33
CA LYS A 233 -4.12 42.39 6.65
C LYS A 233 -4.98 43.65 6.66
N LYS A 234 -5.30 44.19 5.51
CA LYS A 234 -6.19 45.38 5.45
C LYS A 234 -7.52 45.06 4.80
#